data_4f572315613815b61d495b8b96bbabd1
#
_entry.id   4f572315613815b61d495b8b96bbabd1
#
_cell.length_a   1.000
_cell.length_b   1.000
_cell.length_c   1.000
_cell.angle_alpha   90.00
_cell.angle_beta   90.00
_cell.angle_gamma   90.00
#
_symmetry.space_group_name_H-M   'P 1'
#
loop_
_entity.id
_entity.type
_entity.pdbx_description
1 polymer ?
#
loop_
_entity_poly.entity_id
_entity_poly.type
_entity_poly.pdbx_seq_one_letter_code
_entity_poly.pdbx_strand_id
1 'polypeptide(L)'
;MLKSRVSAILVLAILAASVPATAGAKPSSPSLGPAIDPSPGYEGQRKCSATDKPGLVAFRKLVLKAYPATGYGSISRGCSIGGNSEHKEGRAWDWGVNAGNASQKRAAENLFEWLFAKDTYGNSYAMARRLGVMYIIFNRRMWFPGSGWRVYCKQKPRGCVSPSDGGLRHPHTDHVHFSFTWDGARKHTTFWNPSRSRVAGIAGHPASAGSWSVGGNGAVFTDGLSYYGSMGHVWLKRPIVDMTATPSGNGYWLLRSDGRVLAYGDAVKRGSITGNNKRVVGMSATPNGGGYWMVTRSGRVLSFGNAVGYGGASPSGATIAEIVATPSGHGYWLFASDGRVFPLGDAGDFGNAKGGRIVGGDNHGSDGYWLVTEGGRVRSFGSATSFGDPAGGNLGSRVVGLAATPTGEGYVVVTSKGRIYRFGDA
;
A
#
# COMPACT_ATOMS: atom_id res chain seq x y z
N MET A 1 73.90 41.02 1.38
CA MET A 1 73.40 40.01 2.33
C MET A 1 71.99 39.60 1.94
N LEU A 2 71.85 38.50 1.24
CA LEU A 2 70.55 38.01 0.74
C LEU A 2 70.06 36.93 1.72
N LYS A 3 68.91 37.17 2.43
CA LYS A 3 68.27 36.17 3.28
C LYS A 3 67.28 35.37 2.46
N SER A 4 67.62 34.11 2.24
CA SER A 4 66.72 33.09 1.67
C SER A 4 65.63 32.74 2.67
N ARG A 5 64.32 32.84 2.23
CA ARG A 5 63.19 32.33 2.96
C ARG A 5 62.83 30.96 2.36
N VAL A 6 63.00 29.91 3.15
CA VAL A 6 62.53 28.57 2.85
C VAL A 6 61.06 28.47 3.31
N SER A 7 60.14 28.30 2.35
CA SER A 7 58.73 28.00 2.64
C SER A 7 58.55 26.50 2.79
N ALA A 8 58.21 26.06 4.00
CA ALA A 8 57.84 24.69 4.27
C ALA A 8 56.37 24.47 3.81
N ILE A 9 56.18 23.62 2.79
CA ILE A 9 54.83 23.17 2.39
C ILE A 9 54.44 22.03 3.30
N LEU A 10 53.41 22.30 4.16
CA LEU A 10 52.81 21.29 5.00
C LEU A 10 51.81 20.47 4.15
N VAL A 11 52.15 19.25 3.77
CA VAL A 11 51.24 18.32 3.15
C VAL A 11 50.37 17.70 4.20
N LEU A 12 49.11 18.16 4.29
CA LEU A 12 48.09 17.58 5.15
C LEU A 12 47.57 16.29 4.53
N ALA A 13 48.07 15.14 4.97
CA ALA A 13 47.51 13.86 4.64
C ALA A 13 46.15 13.70 5.29
N ILE A 14 45.03 13.84 4.54
CA ILE A 14 43.70 13.51 5.00
C ILE A 14 43.60 11.98 5.04
N LEU A 15 43.81 11.41 6.24
CA LEU A 15 43.42 10.04 6.52
C LEU A 15 41.87 10.00 6.47
N ALA A 16 41.30 9.46 5.41
CA ALA A 16 39.91 9.07 5.37
C ALA A 16 39.71 7.94 6.41
N ALA A 17 39.30 8.31 7.61
CA ALA A 17 38.86 7.35 8.61
C ALA A 17 37.65 6.62 8.04
N SER A 18 37.83 5.34 7.70
CA SER A 18 36.72 4.43 7.41
C SER A 18 35.88 4.32 8.68
N VAL A 19 34.73 5.01 8.71
CA VAL A 19 33.74 4.84 9.79
C VAL A 19 33.33 3.37 9.76
N PRO A 20 33.55 2.59 10.84
CA PRO A 20 33.10 1.21 10.89
C PRO A 20 31.57 1.23 10.75
N ALA A 21 31.03 0.41 9.84
CA ALA A 21 29.60 0.23 9.70
C ALA A 21 29.02 -0.12 11.07
N THR A 22 28.19 0.78 11.61
CA THR A 22 27.56 0.60 12.93
C THR A 22 26.78 -0.70 12.92
N ALA A 23 27.15 -1.62 13.81
CA ALA A 23 26.43 -2.86 14.03
C ALA A 23 24.96 -2.51 14.36
N GLY A 24 24.02 -2.78 13.43
CA GLY A 24 22.60 -2.46 13.62
C GLY A 24 21.96 -1.55 12.55
N ALA A 25 22.72 -1.03 11.56
CA ALA A 25 22.11 -0.25 10.47
C ALA A 25 21.09 -1.10 9.70
N LYS A 26 19.86 -0.59 9.58
CA LYS A 26 18.80 -1.19 8.76
C LYS A 26 18.55 -0.31 7.53
N PRO A 27 18.19 -0.88 6.37
CA PRO A 27 17.78 -0.07 5.24
C PRO A 27 16.59 0.83 5.59
N SER A 28 16.54 2.02 4.99
CA SER A 28 15.42 2.95 5.21
C SER A 28 14.13 2.38 4.62
N SER A 29 13.03 2.53 5.36
CA SER A 29 11.69 2.13 4.91
C SER A 29 10.83 3.36 4.65
N PRO A 30 9.98 3.35 3.60
CA PRO A 30 8.97 4.38 3.45
C PRO A 30 7.91 4.28 4.56
N SER A 31 7.11 5.34 4.75
CA SER A 31 5.94 5.27 5.63
C SER A 31 4.85 4.42 5.00
N LEU A 32 4.64 3.22 5.54
CA LEU A 32 3.72 2.20 5.05
C LEU A 32 2.42 2.17 5.85
N GLY A 33 1.34 1.68 5.25
CA GLY A 33 0.05 1.42 5.89
C GLY A 33 -0.20 -0.07 6.14
N PRO A 34 -1.42 -0.44 6.60
CA PRO A 34 -1.76 -1.81 6.97
C PRO A 34 -1.82 -2.79 5.80
N ALA A 35 -2.17 -2.32 4.60
CA ALA A 35 -2.24 -3.20 3.43
C ALA A 35 -0.84 -3.69 3.03
N ILE A 36 -0.74 -4.98 2.80
CA ILE A 36 0.51 -5.68 2.51
C ILE A 36 0.37 -6.53 1.25
N ASP A 37 1.49 -6.75 0.57
CA ASP A 37 1.55 -7.69 -0.55
C ASP A 37 1.41 -9.15 -0.06
N PRO A 38 0.90 -10.06 -0.90
CA PRO A 38 0.78 -11.49 -0.53
C PRO A 38 2.14 -12.09 -0.21
N SER A 39 2.14 -13.23 0.48
CA SER A 39 3.37 -14.01 0.63
C SER A 39 3.85 -14.45 -0.75
N PRO A 40 5.07 -14.10 -1.19
CA PRO A 40 5.56 -14.47 -2.50
C PRO A 40 5.60 -15.98 -2.71
N GLY A 41 4.95 -16.46 -3.76
CA GLY A 41 5.09 -17.82 -4.25
C GLY A 41 6.34 -17.97 -5.11
N TYR A 42 6.72 -19.22 -5.44
CA TYR A 42 7.83 -19.49 -6.34
C TYR A 42 7.44 -19.20 -7.80
N GLU A 43 8.17 -18.31 -8.44
CA GLU A 43 8.04 -17.96 -9.85
C GLU A 43 9.36 -18.30 -10.57
N GLY A 44 9.52 -19.54 -11.03
CA GLY A 44 10.73 -19.98 -11.74
C GLY A 44 10.98 -19.21 -13.04
N GLN A 45 12.22 -19.27 -13.55
CA GLN A 45 12.57 -18.70 -14.85
C GLN A 45 11.72 -19.31 -15.97
N ARG A 46 11.14 -18.45 -16.82
CA ARG A 46 10.35 -18.86 -18.01
C ARG A 46 11.00 -18.46 -19.32
N LYS A 47 11.64 -17.30 -19.36
CA LYS A 47 12.28 -16.71 -20.56
C LYS A 47 13.61 -16.12 -20.17
N CYS A 48 14.51 -15.95 -21.13
CA CYS A 48 15.72 -15.17 -20.89
C CYS A 48 15.51 -13.72 -21.35
N SER A 49 15.75 -12.78 -20.45
CA SER A 49 15.79 -11.34 -20.68
C SER A 49 16.77 -10.75 -19.69
N ALA A 50 18.06 -10.90 -19.99
CA ALA A 50 19.20 -10.57 -19.11
C ALA A 50 19.38 -9.05 -18.92
N THR A 51 18.28 -8.34 -18.59
CA THR A 51 18.28 -6.90 -18.30
C THR A 51 17.88 -6.70 -16.85
N ASP A 52 18.71 -5.99 -16.09
CA ASP A 52 18.46 -5.67 -14.67
C ASP A 52 17.09 -5.04 -14.48
N LYS A 53 16.22 -5.65 -13.68
CA LYS A 53 14.90 -5.10 -13.42
C LYS A 53 14.97 -3.97 -12.38
N PRO A 54 14.12 -2.94 -12.52
CA PRO A 54 14.23 -1.71 -11.73
C PRO A 54 14.07 -1.94 -10.21
N GLY A 55 13.32 -2.96 -9.79
CA GLY A 55 13.18 -3.32 -8.37
C GLY A 55 14.47 -3.83 -7.77
N LEU A 56 15.19 -4.70 -8.50
CA LEU A 56 16.49 -5.24 -8.06
C LEU A 56 17.57 -4.16 -8.02
N VAL A 57 17.62 -3.29 -9.03
CA VAL A 57 18.56 -2.14 -9.06
C VAL A 57 18.32 -1.23 -7.85
N ALA A 58 17.04 -0.93 -7.54
CA ALA A 58 16.70 -0.10 -6.40
C ALA A 58 16.95 -0.81 -5.05
N PHE A 59 16.67 -2.11 -4.94
CA PHE A 59 16.95 -2.89 -3.74
C PHE A 59 18.45 -2.98 -3.48
N ARG A 60 19.26 -3.28 -4.50
CA ARG A 60 20.73 -3.24 -4.42
C ARG A 60 21.23 -1.90 -3.90
N LYS A 61 20.76 -0.79 -4.47
CA LYS A 61 21.12 0.56 -4.01
C LYS A 61 20.73 0.81 -2.56
N LEU A 62 19.56 0.36 -2.15
CA LEU A 62 19.05 0.47 -0.77
C LEU A 62 19.93 -0.28 0.22
N VAL A 63 20.29 -1.53 -0.10
CA VAL A 63 21.13 -2.39 0.75
C VAL A 63 22.56 -1.87 0.82
N LEU A 64 23.17 -1.51 -0.29
CA LEU A 64 24.55 -1.01 -0.31
C LEU A 64 24.69 0.36 0.38
N LYS A 65 23.63 1.17 0.40
CA LYS A 65 23.60 2.40 1.20
C LYS A 65 23.66 2.10 2.71
N ALA A 66 22.99 1.04 3.16
CA ALA A 66 23.00 0.63 4.57
C ALA A 66 24.30 -0.13 4.94
N TYR A 67 24.88 -0.85 3.99
CA TYR A 67 26.05 -1.71 4.20
C TYR A 67 27.17 -1.41 3.16
N PRO A 68 27.81 -0.24 3.20
CA PRO A 68 28.76 0.21 2.18
C PRO A 68 30.05 -0.60 2.10
N ALA A 69 30.39 -1.35 3.16
CA ALA A 69 31.59 -2.21 3.23
C ALA A 69 31.37 -3.62 2.63
N THR A 70 30.27 -3.84 1.86
CA THR A 70 29.94 -5.11 1.23
C THR A 70 30.05 -5.01 -0.30
N GLY A 71 30.08 -6.18 -0.97
CA GLY A 71 30.29 -6.25 -2.42
C GLY A 71 29.06 -5.90 -3.25
N TYR A 72 29.29 -5.31 -4.43
CA TYR A 72 28.24 -4.84 -5.34
C TYR A 72 27.41 -5.98 -5.96
N GLY A 73 28.04 -7.05 -6.44
CA GLY A 73 27.41 -8.22 -7.05
C GLY A 73 26.55 -7.96 -8.30
N SER A 74 26.29 -9.03 -9.07
CA SER A 74 25.53 -8.95 -10.33
C SER A 74 24.02 -9.18 -10.11
N ILE A 75 23.20 -8.56 -10.96
CA ILE A 75 21.76 -8.81 -11.05
C ILE A 75 21.47 -9.76 -12.22
N SER A 76 21.83 -9.37 -13.44
CA SER A 76 21.57 -10.18 -14.63
C SER A 76 22.75 -11.10 -14.96
N ARG A 77 22.42 -12.19 -15.68
CA ARG A 77 23.38 -13.18 -16.20
C ARG A 77 23.03 -13.50 -17.64
N GLY A 78 24.04 -13.70 -18.48
CA GLY A 78 23.86 -14.06 -19.89
C GLY A 78 23.05 -15.34 -20.08
N CYS A 79 22.28 -15.39 -21.17
CA CYS A 79 21.35 -16.50 -21.45
C CYS A 79 22.04 -17.86 -21.61
N SER A 80 23.27 -17.87 -22.12
CA SER A 80 24.09 -19.08 -22.32
C SER A 80 24.77 -19.59 -21.05
N ILE A 81 24.74 -18.84 -19.93
CA ILE A 81 25.51 -19.16 -18.74
C ILE A 81 24.69 -19.99 -17.76
N GLY A 82 25.08 -21.24 -17.50
CA GLY A 82 24.49 -22.14 -16.51
C GLY A 82 23.03 -22.54 -16.77
N GLY A 83 22.40 -23.25 -15.83
CA GLY A 83 21.00 -23.69 -15.89
C GLY A 83 19.96 -22.59 -15.71
N ASN A 84 18.70 -22.98 -15.39
CA ASN A 84 17.62 -22.03 -15.09
C ASN A 84 17.98 -21.16 -13.89
N SER A 85 17.72 -19.85 -14.02
CA SER A 85 18.02 -18.88 -12.96
C SER A 85 17.28 -17.56 -13.20
N GLU A 86 16.75 -16.97 -12.15
CA GLU A 86 16.11 -15.66 -12.18
C GLU A 86 17.08 -14.53 -12.57
N HIS A 87 18.39 -14.74 -12.47
CA HIS A 87 19.41 -13.85 -13.06
C HIS A 87 19.24 -13.67 -14.56
N LYS A 88 18.84 -14.74 -15.29
CA LYS A 88 18.57 -14.66 -16.73
C LYS A 88 17.33 -13.83 -17.07
N GLU A 89 16.51 -13.48 -16.07
CA GLU A 89 15.38 -12.58 -16.18
C GLU A 89 15.64 -11.21 -15.52
N GLY A 90 16.85 -10.98 -14.97
CA GLY A 90 17.25 -9.75 -14.28
C GLY A 90 16.49 -9.50 -12.97
N ARG A 91 15.96 -10.55 -12.33
CA ARG A 91 15.19 -10.48 -11.08
C ARG A 91 15.79 -11.26 -9.92
N ALA A 92 17.08 -11.56 -9.99
CA ALA A 92 17.91 -12.04 -8.89
C ALA A 92 19.11 -11.11 -8.68
N TRP A 93 19.69 -11.12 -7.49
CA TRP A 93 20.88 -10.36 -7.14
C TRP A 93 21.78 -11.15 -6.21
N ASP A 94 23.06 -11.24 -6.56
CA ASP A 94 24.12 -11.84 -5.75
C ASP A 94 24.84 -10.73 -4.98
N TRP A 95 24.49 -10.53 -3.72
CA TRP A 95 25.10 -9.54 -2.85
C TRP A 95 26.41 -10.08 -2.28
N GLY A 96 27.54 -9.46 -2.57
CA GLY A 96 28.87 -9.89 -2.13
C GLY A 96 29.04 -9.78 -0.61
N VAL A 97 28.83 -10.89 0.08
CA VAL A 97 28.95 -11.05 1.52
C VAL A 97 29.57 -12.41 1.84
N ASN A 98 30.75 -12.41 2.43
CA ASN A 98 31.44 -13.62 2.84
C ASN A 98 30.97 -14.09 4.22
N ALA A 99 30.42 -15.30 4.31
CA ALA A 99 29.95 -15.92 5.56
C ALA A 99 31.08 -16.19 6.57
N GLY A 100 32.33 -16.31 6.10
CA GLY A 100 33.53 -16.43 6.95
C GLY A 100 34.04 -15.10 7.51
N ASN A 101 33.57 -13.96 6.98
CA ASN A 101 33.90 -12.64 7.49
C ASN A 101 32.83 -12.21 8.50
N ALA A 102 33.18 -12.06 9.77
CA ALA A 102 32.24 -11.78 10.85
C ALA A 102 31.44 -10.48 10.65
N SER A 103 32.06 -9.41 10.15
CA SER A 103 31.40 -8.13 9.89
C SER A 103 30.40 -8.23 8.72
N GLN A 104 30.77 -8.84 7.62
CA GLN A 104 29.90 -9.03 6.47
C GLN A 104 28.75 -9.99 6.78
N LYS A 105 29.00 -11.09 7.50
CA LYS A 105 27.96 -12.01 7.98
C LYS A 105 26.95 -11.28 8.85
N ARG A 106 27.40 -10.43 9.77
CA ARG A 106 26.51 -9.60 10.61
C ARG A 106 25.67 -8.62 9.79
N ALA A 107 26.23 -8.04 8.73
CA ALA A 107 25.46 -7.20 7.81
C ALA A 107 24.32 -7.98 7.14
N ALA A 108 24.57 -9.23 6.70
CA ALA A 108 23.53 -10.09 6.17
C ALA A 108 22.45 -10.43 7.20
N GLU A 109 22.85 -10.79 8.42
CA GLU A 109 21.94 -11.12 9.52
C GLU A 109 21.04 -9.92 9.88
N ASN A 110 21.59 -8.71 9.97
CA ASN A 110 20.83 -7.47 10.21
C ASN A 110 19.81 -7.18 9.08
N LEU A 111 20.20 -7.43 7.82
CA LEU A 111 19.28 -7.31 6.69
C LEU A 111 18.15 -8.35 6.77
N PHE A 112 18.46 -9.58 7.16
CA PHE A 112 17.45 -10.64 7.33
C PHE A 112 16.49 -10.31 8.48
N GLU A 113 16.97 -9.79 9.61
CA GLU A 113 16.12 -9.31 10.69
C GLU A 113 15.13 -8.25 10.20
N TRP A 114 15.60 -7.27 9.43
CA TRP A 114 14.75 -6.23 8.86
C TRP A 114 13.72 -6.79 7.87
N LEU A 115 14.11 -7.73 7.00
CA LEU A 115 13.22 -8.36 6.03
C LEU A 115 12.12 -9.20 6.69
N PHE A 116 12.46 -9.89 7.80
CA PHE A 116 11.60 -10.89 8.42
C PHE A 116 10.77 -10.36 9.59
N ALA A 117 11.09 -9.19 10.10
CA ALA A 117 10.35 -8.59 11.20
C ALA A 117 8.85 -8.49 10.91
N LYS A 118 8.03 -8.67 11.95
CA LYS A 118 6.63 -8.23 11.92
C LYS A 118 6.60 -6.71 11.85
N ASP A 119 5.66 -6.17 11.05
CA ASP A 119 5.37 -4.74 11.09
C ASP A 119 4.41 -4.40 12.26
N THR A 120 4.14 -3.11 12.43
CA THR A 120 3.24 -2.59 13.48
C THR A 120 1.78 -3.03 13.29
N TYR A 121 1.44 -3.64 12.16
CA TYR A 121 0.12 -4.18 11.83
C TYR A 121 0.03 -5.70 12.05
N GLY A 122 1.10 -6.33 12.57
CA GLY A 122 1.15 -7.77 12.82
C GLY A 122 1.50 -8.64 11.61
N ASN A 123 1.83 -8.03 10.47
CA ASN A 123 2.20 -8.77 9.26
C ASN A 123 3.59 -9.42 9.41
N SER A 124 3.66 -10.74 9.34
CA SER A 124 4.93 -11.47 9.37
C SER A 124 5.73 -11.28 8.07
N TYR A 125 7.06 -11.28 8.15
CA TYR A 125 7.99 -11.12 7.03
C TYR A 125 7.68 -9.86 6.21
N ALA A 126 7.33 -8.77 6.89
CA ALA A 126 6.66 -7.64 6.27
C ALA A 126 7.48 -7.00 5.14
N MET A 127 8.77 -6.74 5.35
CA MET A 127 9.61 -6.13 4.31
C MET A 127 9.91 -7.09 3.16
N ALA A 128 10.11 -8.38 3.43
CA ALA A 128 10.31 -9.37 2.38
C ALA A 128 9.08 -9.46 1.46
N ARG A 129 7.85 -9.49 2.03
CA ARG A 129 6.60 -9.47 1.26
C ARG A 129 6.46 -8.17 0.46
N ARG A 130 6.64 -7.03 1.11
CA ARG A 130 6.49 -5.70 0.50
C ARG A 130 7.52 -5.40 -0.59
N LEU A 131 8.67 -6.06 -0.57
CA LEU A 131 9.68 -6.01 -1.62
C LEU A 131 9.45 -7.05 -2.72
N GLY A 132 8.69 -8.12 -2.42
CA GLY A 132 8.48 -9.26 -3.30
C GLY A 132 9.68 -10.22 -3.33
N VAL A 133 10.38 -10.38 -2.19
CA VAL A 133 11.48 -11.35 -2.03
C VAL A 133 10.90 -12.76 -2.02
N MET A 134 11.19 -13.52 -3.05
CA MET A 134 10.67 -14.87 -3.27
C MET A 134 11.43 -15.91 -2.47
N TYR A 135 12.75 -15.86 -2.49
CA TYR A 135 13.64 -16.67 -1.67
C TYR A 135 15.02 -16.02 -1.52
N ILE A 136 15.76 -16.50 -0.52
CA ILE A 136 17.14 -16.08 -0.24
C ILE A 136 18.00 -17.34 -0.07
N ILE A 137 19.23 -17.35 -0.63
CA ILE A 137 20.19 -18.41 -0.34
C ILE A 137 21.44 -17.76 0.27
N PHE A 138 21.89 -18.29 1.39
CA PHE A 138 23.10 -17.86 2.06
C PHE A 138 23.66 -18.95 2.97
N ASN A 139 24.95 -19.12 2.94
CA ASN A 139 25.70 -20.02 3.82
C ASN A 139 25.06 -21.43 3.93
N ARG A 140 24.86 -22.08 2.78
CA ARG A 140 24.28 -23.43 2.63
C ARG A 140 22.81 -23.56 3.08
N ARG A 141 22.12 -22.46 3.31
CA ARG A 141 20.70 -22.43 3.70
C ARG A 141 19.88 -21.64 2.68
N MET A 142 18.63 -22.01 2.54
CA MET A 142 17.66 -21.32 1.69
C MET A 142 16.44 -20.94 2.52
N TRP A 143 16.00 -19.73 2.37
CA TRP A 143 14.82 -19.19 3.06
C TRP A 143 13.69 -18.93 2.07
N PHE A 144 12.45 -19.25 2.49
CA PHE A 144 11.21 -18.91 1.81
C PHE A 144 10.22 -18.26 2.79
N PRO A 145 9.38 -17.32 2.32
CA PRO A 145 8.28 -16.79 3.13
C PRO A 145 7.36 -17.93 3.61
N GLY A 146 7.03 -17.93 4.92
CA GLY A 146 6.16 -18.93 5.52
C GLY A 146 6.82 -20.27 5.85
N SER A 147 7.97 -20.59 5.24
CA SER A 147 8.68 -21.87 5.52
C SER A 147 9.99 -21.67 6.29
N GLY A 148 10.50 -20.42 6.34
CA GLY A 148 11.76 -20.12 7.02
C GLY A 148 12.99 -20.72 6.36
N TRP A 149 14.07 -20.80 7.14
CA TRP A 149 15.36 -21.33 6.69
C TRP A 149 15.36 -22.86 6.64
N ARG A 150 15.79 -23.40 5.50
CA ARG A 150 15.99 -24.84 5.26
C ARG A 150 17.43 -25.11 4.81
N VAL A 151 17.89 -26.34 4.95
CA VAL A 151 19.17 -26.76 4.37
C VAL A 151 19.07 -26.71 2.85
N TYR A 152 19.90 -25.88 2.22
CA TYR A 152 20.02 -25.81 0.77
C TYR A 152 21.00 -26.87 0.24
N CYS A 153 22.14 -27.03 0.91
CA CYS A 153 23.10 -28.08 0.59
C CYS A 153 23.83 -28.58 1.83
N LYS A 154 24.05 -29.91 1.92
CA LYS A 154 24.79 -30.54 3.00
C LYS A 154 26.31 -30.45 2.79
N GLN A 155 27.07 -30.44 3.88
CA GLN A 155 28.52 -30.18 3.86
C GLN A 155 29.37 -31.39 3.41
N LYS A 156 28.84 -32.61 3.28
CA LYS A 156 29.67 -33.82 3.02
C LYS A 156 28.91 -34.98 2.34
N PRO A 157 29.68 -35.89 1.72
CA PRO A 157 31.11 -35.90 1.39
C PRO A 157 31.42 -35.33 0.00
N ARG A 158 30.43 -34.96 -0.81
CA ARG A 158 30.60 -34.50 -2.21
C ARG A 158 30.13 -33.08 -2.48
N GLY A 159 30.09 -32.23 -1.44
CA GLY A 159 29.65 -30.82 -1.59
C GLY A 159 28.13 -30.66 -1.77
N CYS A 160 27.72 -29.49 -2.33
CA CYS A 160 26.34 -29.20 -2.63
C CYS A 160 25.97 -29.79 -4.00
N VAL A 161 25.44 -31.00 -4.03
CA VAL A 161 25.09 -31.72 -5.27
C VAL A 161 23.59 -31.59 -5.54
N SER A 162 23.21 -31.22 -6.76
CA SER A 162 21.84 -31.29 -7.27
C SER A 162 21.75 -32.30 -8.41
N PRO A 163 20.82 -33.27 -8.37
CA PRO A 163 20.61 -34.19 -9.48
C PRO A 163 20.13 -33.51 -10.79
N SER A 164 19.46 -32.36 -10.68
CA SER A 164 18.81 -31.68 -11.81
C SER A 164 19.72 -30.76 -12.62
N ASP A 165 20.88 -30.39 -12.10
CA ASP A 165 21.82 -29.46 -12.75
C ASP A 165 23.18 -30.08 -13.06
N GLY A 166 23.26 -31.41 -13.07
CA GLY A 166 24.43 -32.17 -13.50
C GLY A 166 25.66 -32.02 -12.61
N GLY A 167 25.52 -31.49 -11.40
CA GLY A 167 26.68 -31.27 -10.56
C GLY A 167 26.44 -30.53 -9.24
N LEU A 168 27.34 -29.62 -8.95
CA LEU A 168 27.49 -28.95 -7.67
C LEU A 168 26.56 -27.76 -7.54
N ARG A 169 25.69 -27.72 -6.52
CA ARG A 169 25.05 -26.47 -6.09
C ARG A 169 26.09 -25.58 -5.43
N HIS A 170 26.10 -24.31 -5.80
CA HIS A 170 26.98 -23.33 -5.17
C HIS A 170 26.57 -23.14 -3.69
N PRO A 171 27.52 -23.23 -2.72
CA PRO A 171 27.20 -23.16 -1.30
C PRO A 171 26.75 -21.78 -0.80
N HIS A 172 26.90 -20.72 -1.62
CA HIS A 172 26.56 -19.34 -1.29
C HIS A 172 27.22 -18.89 0.05
N THR A 173 28.53 -19.15 0.18
CA THR A 173 29.30 -18.73 1.36
C THR A 173 30.01 -17.40 1.14
N ASP A 174 30.11 -16.94 -0.10
CA ASP A 174 30.78 -15.73 -0.57
C ASP A 174 29.81 -14.62 -1.02
N HIS A 175 28.51 -14.94 -1.13
CA HIS A 175 27.46 -13.99 -1.44
C HIS A 175 26.11 -14.42 -0.87
N VAL A 176 25.17 -13.45 -0.73
CA VAL A 176 23.76 -13.69 -0.50
C VAL A 176 23.02 -13.62 -1.82
N HIS A 177 22.39 -14.71 -2.23
CA HIS A 177 21.51 -14.70 -3.41
C HIS A 177 20.10 -14.30 -3.02
N PHE A 178 19.54 -13.31 -3.71
CA PHE A 178 18.15 -12.89 -3.60
C PHE A 178 17.42 -13.15 -4.91
N SER A 179 16.24 -13.77 -4.85
CA SER A 179 15.30 -13.84 -5.97
C SER A 179 13.99 -13.14 -5.65
N PHE A 180 13.45 -12.44 -6.65
CA PHE A 180 12.25 -11.63 -6.54
C PHE A 180 11.15 -12.15 -7.45
N THR A 181 9.88 -11.97 -7.03
CA THR A 181 8.71 -12.09 -7.91
C THR A 181 8.76 -11.03 -9.02
N TRP A 182 7.99 -11.23 -10.06
CA TRP A 182 7.87 -10.23 -11.13
C TRP A 182 7.34 -8.88 -10.62
N ASP A 183 6.42 -8.90 -9.66
CA ASP A 183 5.89 -7.66 -9.07
C ASP A 183 6.96 -6.93 -8.26
N GLY A 184 7.74 -7.64 -7.45
CA GLY A 184 8.89 -7.06 -6.75
C GLY A 184 9.92 -6.49 -7.72
N ALA A 185 10.29 -7.26 -8.73
CA ALA A 185 11.27 -6.89 -9.75
C ALA A 185 10.84 -5.66 -10.58
N ARG A 186 9.54 -5.47 -10.81
CA ARG A 186 8.95 -4.33 -11.57
C ARG A 186 8.56 -3.14 -10.71
N LYS A 187 8.84 -3.16 -9.40
CA LYS A 187 8.38 -2.14 -8.44
C LYS A 187 6.85 -2.04 -8.32
N HIS A 188 6.13 -3.12 -8.48
CA HIS A 188 4.67 -3.14 -8.35
C HIS A 188 4.19 -3.30 -6.91
N THR A 189 5.05 -3.67 -5.98
CA THR A 189 4.72 -3.93 -4.58
C THR A 189 4.54 -2.67 -3.74
N THR A 190 3.99 -2.82 -2.55
CA THR A 190 3.67 -1.70 -1.64
C THR A 190 4.90 -0.99 -1.10
N PHE A 191 6.08 -1.63 -1.04
CA PHE A 191 7.32 -0.95 -0.67
C PHE A 191 7.65 0.19 -1.63
N TRP A 192 7.53 -0.06 -2.94
CA TRP A 192 7.81 0.92 -3.98
C TRP A 192 6.64 1.87 -4.25
N ASN A 193 5.43 1.51 -3.80
CA ASN A 193 4.21 2.29 -3.94
C ASN A 193 3.52 2.44 -2.57
N PRO A 194 4.10 3.22 -1.63
CA PRO A 194 3.64 3.28 -0.23
C PRO A 194 2.18 3.75 -0.08
N SER A 195 1.69 4.58 -0.99
CA SER A 195 0.29 5.03 -0.98
C SER A 195 -0.70 3.87 -1.13
N ARG A 196 -0.32 2.79 -1.79
CA ARG A 196 -1.16 1.59 -1.97
C ARG A 196 -1.28 0.74 -0.72
N SER A 197 -0.35 0.88 0.22
CA SER A 197 -0.45 0.21 1.52
C SER A 197 -1.38 0.93 2.49
N ARG A 198 -1.81 2.15 2.18
CA ARG A 198 -2.65 2.99 3.04
C ARG A 198 -4.11 2.73 2.80
N VAL A 199 -4.93 2.93 3.84
CA VAL A 199 -6.39 2.96 3.71
C VAL A 199 -6.78 4.11 2.77
N ALA A 200 -7.74 3.84 1.89
CA ALA A 200 -8.20 4.74 0.83
C ALA A 200 -9.70 5.06 0.93
N GLY A 201 -10.48 4.20 1.60
CA GLY A 201 -11.93 4.37 1.80
C GLY A 201 -12.44 3.55 2.97
N ILE A 202 -13.63 3.87 3.44
CA ILE A 202 -14.38 3.18 4.50
C ILE A 202 -15.84 3.08 4.09
N ALA A 203 -16.52 2.00 4.49
CA ALA A 203 -17.98 1.85 4.39
C ALA A 203 -18.50 1.28 5.69
N GLY A 204 -19.56 1.90 6.24
CA GLY A 204 -20.35 1.39 7.35
C GLY A 204 -21.22 0.22 6.93
N HIS A 205 -21.55 -0.66 7.86
CA HIS A 205 -22.55 -1.68 7.63
C HIS A 205 -23.95 -1.07 7.79
N PRO A 206 -24.91 -1.35 6.88
CA PRO A 206 -26.21 -0.69 6.88
C PRO A 206 -27.14 -1.08 8.05
N ALA A 207 -26.78 -2.12 8.83
CA ALA A 207 -27.63 -2.64 9.92
C ALA A 207 -26.85 -2.97 11.21
N SER A 208 -25.55 -2.68 11.30
CA SER A 208 -24.74 -2.90 12.52
C SER A 208 -23.63 -1.86 12.63
N ALA A 209 -23.09 -1.64 13.83
CA ALA A 209 -22.05 -0.65 14.08
C ALA A 209 -20.68 -0.98 13.47
N GLY A 210 -20.52 -2.11 12.76
CA GLY A 210 -19.26 -2.50 12.12
C GLY A 210 -18.96 -1.73 10.86
N SER A 211 -17.69 -1.81 10.41
CA SER A 211 -17.24 -1.16 9.17
C SER A 211 -16.24 -2.00 8.39
N TRP A 212 -16.14 -1.72 7.09
CA TRP A 212 -15.05 -2.18 6.22
C TRP A 212 -14.18 -1.00 5.83
N SER A 213 -12.90 -1.23 5.73
CA SER A 213 -11.99 -0.27 5.11
C SER A 213 -11.16 -0.94 4.02
N VAL A 214 -10.75 -0.17 3.00
CA VAL A 214 -10.02 -0.69 1.85
C VAL A 214 -8.68 0.01 1.69
N GLY A 215 -7.61 -0.78 1.46
CA GLY A 215 -6.31 -0.26 1.06
C GLY A 215 -6.23 0.08 -0.42
N GLY A 216 -5.35 1.00 -0.80
CA GLY A 216 -5.13 1.36 -2.20
C GLY A 216 -4.65 0.21 -3.09
N ASN A 217 -4.13 -0.89 -2.52
CA ASN A 217 -3.84 -2.14 -3.24
C ASN A 217 -5.07 -3.06 -3.38
N GLY A 218 -6.22 -2.69 -2.80
CA GLY A 218 -7.45 -3.46 -2.80
C GLY A 218 -7.57 -4.49 -1.68
N ALA A 219 -6.68 -4.50 -0.69
CA ALA A 219 -6.88 -5.26 0.55
C ALA A 219 -8.05 -4.69 1.33
N VAL A 220 -8.95 -5.54 1.81
CA VAL A 220 -10.09 -5.15 2.66
C VAL A 220 -9.81 -5.57 4.10
N PHE A 221 -10.12 -4.67 5.02
CA PHE A 221 -10.03 -4.88 6.46
C PHE A 221 -11.45 -4.82 7.04
N THR A 222 -11.76 -5.74 7.93
CA THR A 222 -13.07 -5.84 8.59
C THR A 222 -12.94 -5.37 10.03
N ASP A 223 -13.95 -4.65 10.50
CA ASP A 223 -14.10 -4.24 11.88
C ASP A 223 -15.46 -4.75 12.38
N GLY A 224 -15.45 -5.89 13.06
CA GLY A 224 -16.65 -6.57 13.54
C GLY A 224 -17.51 -7.24 12.45
N LEU A 225 -17.08 -7.29 11.20
CA LEU A 225 -17.87 -7.75 10.05
C LEU A 225 -17.26 -8.94 9.31
N SER A 226 -18.11 -9.60 8.51
CA SER A 226 -17.68 -10.68 7.60
C SER A 226 -16.81 -10.16 6.46
N TYR A 227 -15.86 -10.98 6.04
CA TYR A 227 -14.99 -10.72 4.89
C TYR A 227 -15.53 -11.41 3.64
N TYR A 228 -15.77 -10.65 2.58
CA TYR A 228 -16.33 -11.16 1.31
C TYR A 228 -15.32 -11.27 0.18
N GLY A 229 -14.09 -10.86 0.38
CA GLY A 229 -13.01 -10.94 -0.61
C GLY A 229 -12.27 -9.63 -0.83
N SER A 230 -11.16 -9.66 -1.57
CA SER A 230 -10.33 -8.47 -1.84
C SER A 230 -9.42 -8.65 -3.05
N MET A 231 -8.78 -7.57 -3.48
CA MET A 231 -7.74 -7.58 -4.51
C MET A 231 -6.31 -7.45 -3.94
N GLY A 232 -6.13 -7.50 -2.64
CA GLY A 232 -4.82 -7.33 -2.00
C GLY A 232 -3.74 -8.32 -2.45
N HIS A 233 -4.13 -9.40 -3.12
CA HIS A 233 -3.25 -10.43 -3.66
C HIS A 233 -2.90 -10.26 -5.16
N VAL A 234 -3.42 -9.22 -5.82
CA VAL A 234 -3.20 -8.97 -7.26
C VAL A 234 -2.70 -7.54 -7.47
N TRP A 235 -1.70 -7.38 -8.34
CA TRP A 235 -1.29 -6.05 -8.77
C TRP A 235 -2.39 -5.37 -9.58
N LEU A 236 -2.89 -4.26 -9.06
CA LEU A 236 -3.83 -3.40 -9.76
C LEU A 236 -3.08 -2.33 -10.57
N LYS A 237 -3.37 -2.19 -11.86
CA LYS A 237 -2.78 -1.12 -12.70
C LYS A 237 -3.09 0.28 -12.13
N ARG A 238 -4.26 0.44 -11.50
CA ARG A 238 -4.71 1.66 -10.83
C ARG A 238 -5.14 1.34 -9.39
N PRO A 239 -4.88 2.21 -8.41
CA PRO A 239 -5.25 1.95 -7.02
C PRO A 239 -6.76 1.96 -6.82
N ILE A 240 -7.22 1.29 -5.75
CA ILE A 240 -8.55 1.52 -5.17
C ILE A 240 -8.53 2.92 -4.52
N VAL A 241 -9.62 3.62 -4.64
CA VAL A 241 -9.81 4.97 -4.09
C VAL A 241 -10.99 5.06 -3.13
N ASP A 242 -11.95 4.12 -3.24
CA ASP A 242 -13.13 4.13 -2.43
C ASP A 242 -13.82 2.76 -2.39
N MET A 243 -14.77 2.59 -1.46
CA MET A 243 -15.67 1.44 -1.33
C MET A 243 -17.04 1.85 -0.82
N THR A 244 -18.07 1.09 -1.19
CA THR A 244 -19.42 1.22 -0.63
C THR A 244 -20.02 -0.15 -0.35
N ALA A 245 -20.79 -0.28 0.74
CA ALA A 245 -21.48 -1.50 1.12
C ALA A 245 -22.72 -1.76 0.24
N THR A 246 -23.12 -3.03 0.14
CA THR A 246 -24.48 -3.36 -0.34
C THR A 246 -25.52 -3.01 0.73
N PRO A 247 -26.75 -2.63 0.35
CA PRO A 247 -27.81 -2.35 1.33
C PRO A 247 -28.19 -3.53 2.23
N SER A 248 -27.90 -4.75 1.80
CA SER A 248 -28.05 -5.98 2.61
C SER A 248 -26.97 -6.15 3.69
N GLY A 249 -25.82 -5.47 3.55
CA GLY A 249 -24.64 -5.70 4.38
C GLY A 249 -23.89 -6.99 4.08
N ASN A 250 -24.26 -7.74 3.02
CA ASN A 250 -23.64 -9.02 2.67
C ASN A 250 -22.62 -8.91 1.53
N GLY A 251 -22.17 -7.68 1.25
CA GLY A 251 -21.17 -7.43 0.21
C GLY A 251 -20.75 -5.98 0.11
N TYR A 252 -19.87 -5.71 -0.81
CA TYR A 252 -19.38 -4.36 -1.10
C TYR A 252 -18.81 -4.25 -2.52
N TRP A 253 -18.80 -3.02 -3.03
CA TRP A 253 -18.09 -2.65 -4.24
C TRP A 253 -16.81 -1.90 -3.89
N LEU A 254 -15.73 -2.17 -4.63
CA LEU A 254 -14.48 -1.42 -4.58
C LEU A 254 -14.32 -0.62 -5.86
N LEU A 255 -14.03 0.67 -5.73
CA LEU A 255 -13.85 1.60 -6.83
C LEU A 255 -12.37 1.83 -7.11
N ARG A 256 -11.92 1.52 -8.33
CA ARG A 256 -10.58 1.90 -8.80
C ARG A 256 -10.59 3.34 -9.31
N SER A 257 -9.44 4.01 -9.23
CA SER A 257 -9.27 5.41 -9.67
C SER A 257 -9.51 5.65 -11.16
N ASP A 258 -9.58 4.60 -11.98
CA ASP A 258 -9.94 4.65 -13.41
C ASP A 258 -11.42 4.35 -13.67
N GLY A 259 -12.23 4.19 -12.62
CA GLY A 259 -13.65 3.94 -12.68
C GLY A 259 -14.05 2.48 -12.90
N ARG A 260 -13.12 1.52 -12.81
CA ARG A 260 -13.47 0.10 -12.75
C ARG A 260 -14.00 -0.25 -11.37
N VAL A 261 -15.09 -1.02 -11.35
CA VAL A 261 -15.72 -1.54 -10.14
C VAL A 261 -15.44 -3.02 -10.00
N LEU A 262 -15.11 -3.43 -8.78
CA LEU A 262 -14.96 -4.82 -8.34
C LEU A 262 -16.07 -5.09 -7.32
N ALA A 263 -16.72 -6.23 -7.41
CA ALA A 263 -17.87 -6.59 -6.58
C ALA A 263 -17.55 -7.86 -5.77
N TYR A 264 -17.94 -7.88 -4.51
CA TYR A 264 -17.70 -8.97 -3.56
C TYR A 264 -18.94 -9.25 -2.71
N GLY A 265 -19.07 -10.50 -2.27
CA GLY A 265 -20.28 -10.95 -1.57
C GLY A 265 -21.47 -10.96 -2.54
N ASP A 266 -22.60 -10.38 -2.11
CA ASP A 266 -23.81 -10.26 -2.91
C ASP A 266 -23.83 -9.01 -3.83
N ALA A 267 -22.73 -8.23 -3.85
CA ALA A 267 -22.63 -7.06 -4.70
C ALA A 267 -22.65 -7.43 -6.19
N VAL A 268 -23.56 -6.85 -6.95
CA VAL A 268 -23.69 -7.07 -8.39
C VAL A 268 -23.06 -5.92 -9.15
N LYS A 269 -22.13 -6.24 -10.06
CA LYS A 269 -21.51 -5.23 -10.92
C LYS A 269 -22.52 -4.67 -11.91
N ARG A 270 -22.82 -3.36 -11.85
CA ARG A 270 -23.78 -2.66 -12.70
C ARG A 270 -23.16 -1.88 -13.85
N GLY A 271 -21.83 -1.82 -13.90
CA GLY A 271 -21.08 -1.14 -14.95
C GLY A 271 -19.71 -0.64 -14.46
N SER A 272 -18.95 -0.06 -15.36
CA SER A 272 -17.64 0.56 -15.08
C SER A 272 -17.36 1.60 -16.15
N ILE A 273 -16.56 2.61 -15.82
CA ILE A 273 -16.09 3.55 -16.82
C ILE A 273 -15.08 2.82 -17.73
N THR A 274 -15.28 2.98 -19.03
CA THR A 274 -14.32 2.56 -20.05
C THR A 274 -13.58 3.77 -20.59
N GLY A 275 -12.25 3.75 -20.61
CA GLY A 275 -11.38 4.85 -21.07
C GLY A 275 -10.43 5.40 -20.00
N ASN A 276 -9.29 5.96 -20.47
CA ASN A 276 -8.11 6.13 -19.63
C ASN A 276 -8.03 7.42 -18.77
N ASN A 277 -8.93 8.39 -18.90
CA ASN A 277 -8.71 9.75 -18.39
C ASN A 277 -9.70 10.27 -17.32
N LYS A 278 -10.55 9.43 -16.74
CA LYS A 278 -11.51 9.88 -15.72
C LYS A 278 -11.02 9.49 -14.34
N ARG A 279 -10.54 10.45 -13.55
CA ARG A 279 -10.18 10.26 -12.15
C ARG A 279 -11.43 10.31 -11.29
N VAL A 280 -12.01 9.16 -11.00
CA VAL A 280 -13.06 9.02 -9.99
C VAL A 280 -12.45 9.10 -8.58
N VAL A 281 -13.24 9.56 -7.63
CA VAL A 281 -12.81 9.76 -6.24
C VAL A 281 -13.76 9.15 -5.24
N GLY A 282 -15.05 8.97 -5.58
CA GLY A 282 -16.06 8.42 -4.68
C GLY A 282 -17.14 7.66 -5.43
N MET A 283 -17.86 6.79 -4.71
CA MET A 283 -19.04 6.06 -5.16
C MET A 283 -20.06 5.89 -4.04
N SER A 284 -21.34 5.90 -4.40
CA SER A 284 -22.43 5.61 -3.47
C SER A 284 -23.44 4.67 -4.13
N ALA A 285 -23.90 3.65 -3.40
CA ALA A 285 -24.91 2.70 -3.87
C ALA A 285 -26.31 3.31 -3.83
N THR A 286 -27.20 2.85 -4.72
CA THR A 286 -28.64 3.11 -4.57
C THR A 286 -29.18 2.33 -3.36
N PRO A 287 -30.19 2.85 -2.61
CA PRO A 287 -30.71 2.19 -1.41
C PRO A 287 -31.23 0.77 -1.63
N ASN A 288 -31.63 0.44 -2.86
CA ASN A 288 -32.09 -0.91 -3.23
C ASN A 288 -30.99 -1.81 -3.82
N GLY A 289 -29.72 -1.33 -3.91
CA GLY A 289 -28.59 -2.09 -4.46
C GLY A 289 -28.65 -2.38 -5.96
N GLY A 290 -29.64 -1.80 -6.66
CA GLY A 290 -29.82 -1.98 -8.09
C GLY A 290 -28.87 -1.17 -8.96
N GLY A 291 -28.13 -0.22 -8.37
CA GLY A 291 -27.20 0.64 -9.06
C GLY A 291 -26.22 1.35 -8.13
N TYR A 292 -25.44 2.26 -8.69
CA TYR A 292 -24.54 3.15 -7.97
C TYR A 292 -24.17 4.38 -8.80
N TRP A 293 -23.82 5.46 -8.13
CA TRP A 293 -23.20 6.63 -8.70
C TRP A 293 -21.71 6.62 -8.48
N MET A 294 -20.97 7.18 -9.43
CA MET A 294 -19.55 7.50 -9.28
C MET A 294 -19.34 8.98 -9.52
N VAL A 295 -18.50 9.62 -8.74
CA VAL A 295 -18.12 11.01 -8.94
C VAL A 295 -16.66 11.15 -9.35
N THR A 296 -16.40 12.02 -10.32
CA THR A 296 -15.05 12.42 -10.70
C THR A 296 -14.54 13.53 -9.79
N ARG A 297 -13.23 13.69 -9.73
CA ARG A 297 -12.59 14.78 -8.99
C ARG A 297 -13.07 16.17 -9.39
N SER A 298 -13.51 16.34 -10.64
CA SER A 298 -14.07 17.60 -11.16
C SER A 298 -15.56 17.77 -10.92
N GLY A 299 -16.23 16.78 -10.28
CA GLY A 299 -17.63 16.84 -9.90
C GLY A 299 -18.63 16.30 -10.93
N ARG A 300 -18.16 15.69 -12.03
CA ARG A 300 -19.06 14.97 -12.94
C ARG A 300 -19.53 13.68 -12.26
N VAL A 301 -20.85 13.46 -12.24
CA VAL A 301 -21.46 12.22 -11.77
C VAL A 301 -21.76 11.30 -12.95
N LEU A 302 -21.60 9.99 -12.74
CA LEU A 302 -21.94 8.93 -13.69
C LEU A 302 -22.79 7.90 -12.95
N SER A 303 -23.91 7.53 -13.57
CA SER A 303 -24.91 6.60 -13.03
C SER A 303 -24.80 5.24 -13.69
N PHE A 304 -24.97 4.17 -12.92
CA PHE A 304 -24.93 2.78 -13.39
C PHE A 304 -26.07 1.97 -12.76
N GLY A 305 -26.56 0.97 -13.51
CA GLY A 305 -27.72 0.18 -13.10
C GLY A 305 -28.98 1.04 -13.07
N ASN A 306 -29.72 1.00 -11.97
CA ASN A 306 -30.94 1.80 -11.78
C ASN A 306 -30.69 3.18 -11.17
N ALA A 307 -29.45 3.60 -10.98
CA ALA A 307 -29.12 4.93 -10.44
C ALA A 307 -29.54 6.05 -11.42
N VAL A 308 -30.37 6.98 -10.96
CA VAL A 308 -30.82 8.13 -11.73
C VAL A 308 -29.84 9.28 -11.55
N GLY A 309 -29.46 9.96 -12.63
CA GLY A 309 -28.55 11.10 -12.57
C GLY A 309 -29.28 12.41 -12.27
N TYR A 310 -28.87 13.11 -11.22
CA TYR A 310 -29.44 14.42 -10.82
C TYR A 310 -28.51 15.60 -11.13
N GLY A 311 -27.46 15.36 -11.92
CA GLY A 311 -26.49 16.36 -12.30
C GLY A 311 -25.13 16.19 -11.63
N GLY A 312 -24.32 17.23 -11.68
CA GLY A 312 -22.99 17.26 -11.09
C GLY A 312 -22.67 18.67 -10.57
N ALA A 313 -21.46 18.83 -10.04
CA ALA A 313 -20.96 20.11 -9.56
C ALA A 313 -19.67 20.50 -10.29
N SER A 314 -19.36 21.80 -10.29
CA SER A 314 -18.08 22.32 -10.80
C SER A 314 -17.44 23.20 -9.72
N PRO A 315 -16.79 22.62 -8.72
CA PRO A 315 -16.23 23.39 -7.61
C PRO A 315 -14.98 24.15 -8.08
N SER A 316 -15.16 25.42 -8.47
CA SER A 316 -14.03 26.28 -8.85
C SER A 316 -13.00 26.37 -7.72
N GLY A 317 -11.73 26.12 -8.01
CA GLY A 317 -10.63 26.18 -7.04
C GLY A 317 -10.54 24.98 -6.07
N ALA A 318 -11.47 24.02 -6.15
CA ALA A 318 -11.48 22.83 -5.30
C ALA A 318 -11.71 21.54 -6.10
N THR A 319 -11.81 20.43 -5.40
CA THR A 319 -12.12 19.11 -5.99
C THR A 319 -13.20 18.43 -5.17
N ILE A 320 -14.04 17.59 -5.80
CA ILE A 320 -14.91 16.71 -5.04
C ILE A 320 -14.08 15.70 -4.27
N ALA A 321 -14.46 15.46 -3.02
CA ALA A 321 -13.88 14.47 -2.12
C ALA A 321 -14.76 13.21 -2.03
N GLU A 322 -16.12 13.37 -1.99
CA GLU A 322 -17.04 12.27 -1.77
C GLU A 322 -18.39 12.51 -2.43
N ILE A 323 -19.16 11.45 -2.67
CA ILE A 323 -20.57 11.44 -3.03
C ILE A 323 -21.33 10.56 -2.05
N VAL A 324 -22.44 11.07 -1.51
CA VAL A 324 -23.27 10.34 -0.56
C VAL A 324 -24.73 10.42 -1.02
N ALA A 325 -25.35 9.26 -1.23
CA ALA A 325 -26.76 9.17 -1.65
C ALA A 325 -27.71 9.61 -0.53
N THR A 326 -28.86 10.17 -0.89
CA THR A 326 -29.98 10.32 0.04
C THR A 326 -30.59 8.95 0.35
N PRO A 327 -31.20 8.74 1.53
CA PRO A 327 -31.87 7.49 1.87
C PRO A 327 -33.01 7.10 0.91
N SER A 328 -33.64 8.08 0.28
CA SER A 328 -34.68 7.88 -0.74
C SER A 328 -34.12 7.32 -2.07
N GLY A 329 -32.82 7.60 -2.37
CA GLY A 329 -32.20 7.33 -3.66
C GLY A 329 -32.62 8.29 -4.78
N HIS A 330 -33.35 9.40 -4.43
CA HIS A 330 -33.76 10.42 -5.40
C HIS A 330 -32.83 11.65 -5.39
N GLY A 331 -31.68 11.55 -4.74
CA GLY A 331 -30.68 12.60 -4.68
C GLY A 331 -29.35 12.11 -4.12
N TYR A 332 -28.40 13.04 -4.05
CA TYR A 332 -27.10 12.86 -3.42
C TYR A 332 -26.43 14.20 -3.10
N TRP A 333 -25.58 14.20 -2.11
CA TRP A 333 -24.66 15.31 -1.82
C TRP A 333 -23.31 15.05 -2.46
N LEU A 334 -22.68 16.09 -3.03
CA LEU A 334 -21.29 16.08 -3.41
C LEU A 334 -20.51 16.98 -2.44
N PHE A 335 -19.59 16.40 -1.70
CA PHE A 335 -18.75 17.09 -0.74
C PHE A 335 -17.46 17.53 -1.40
N ALA A 336 -17.20 18.84 -1.44
CA ALA A 336 -15.96 19.39 -1.98
C ALA A 336 -14.86 19.50 -0.93
N SER A 337 -13.61 19.41 -1.37
CA SER A 337 -12.43 19.41 -0.50
C SER A 337 -12.21 20.73 0.26
N ASP A 338 -12.87 21.80 -0.12
CA ASP A 338 -12.87 23.11 0.56
C ASP A 338 -14.02 23.30 1.53
N GLY A 339 -14.91 22.29 1.63
CA GLY A 339 -16.03 22.27 2.54
C GLY A 339 -17.38 22.67 1.94
N ARG A 340 -17.42 23.09 0.66
CA ARG A 340 -18.69 23.32 -0.03
C ARG A 340 -19.44 22.01 -0.22
N VAL A 341 -20.75 22.07 -0.05
CA VAL A 341 -21.68 20.97 -0.29
C VAL A 341 -22.58 21.34 -1.46
N PHE A 342 -22.77 20.39 -2.37
CA PHE A 342 -23.66 20.53 -3.52
C PHE A 342 -24.77 19.48 -3.40
N PRO A 343 -25.96 19.88 -2.92
CA PRO A 343 -27.13 19.02 -2.89
C PRO A 343 -27.74 18.90 -4.28
N LEU A 344 -28.11 17.69 -4.69
CA LEU A 344 -28.66 17.38 -6.01
C LEU A 344 -29.82 16.38 -5.87
N GLY A 345 -30.86 16.54 -6.69
CA GLY A 345 -32.11 15.81 -6.56
C GLY A 345 -32.90 16.27 -5.34
N ASP A 346 -33.29 15.36 -4.46
CA ASP A 346 -34.01 15.64 -3.20
C ASP A 346 -33.09 15.90 -2.00
N ALA A 347 -31.78 15.98 -2.20
CA ALA A 347 -30.83 16.27 -1.14
C ALA A 347 -31.02 17.70 -0.58
N GLY A 348 -31.20 17.80 0.75
CA GLY A 348 -31.35 19.08 1.44
C GLY A 348 -30.04 19.86 1.54
N ASP A 349 -30.11 21.19 1.53
CA ASP A 349 -28.96 22.08 1.82
C ASP A 349 -28.93 22.42 3.32
N PHE A 350 -27.95 21.92 4.04
CA PHE A 350 -27.78 22.15 5.48
C PHE A 350 -26.55 23.01 5.79
N GLY A 351 -25.83 23.48 4.75
CA GLY A 351 -24.72 24.43 4.86
C GLY A 351 -23.35 23.83 4.51
N ASN A 352 -22.32 24.64 4.68
CA ASN A 352 -20.96 24.37 4.21
C ASN A 352 -19.96 24.38 5.37
N ALA A 353 -18.97 23.47 5.34
CA ALA A 353 -17.88 23.49 6.30
C ALA A 353 -16.89 24.63 6.02
N LYS A 354 -16.30 25.18 7.09
CA LYS A 354 -15.21 26.15 7.00
C LYS A 354 -13.97 25.61 7.71
N GLY A 355 -12.83 25.81 7.09
CA GLY A 355 -11.52 25.46 7.65
C GLY A 355 -11.18 23.96 7.58
N GLY A 356 -10.02 23.66 7.07
CA GLY A 356 -9.51 22.30 6.86
C GLY A 356 -9.98 21.69 5.55
N ARG A 357 -9.20 20.73 5.06
CA ARG A 357 -9.52 20.00 3.84
C ARG A 357 -10.48 18.86 4.16
N ILE A 358 -11.68 18.88 3.55
CA ILE A 358 -12.63 17.76 3.62
C ILE A 358 -12.08 16.57 2.82
N VAL A 359 -12.20 15.38 3.40
CA VAL A 359 -11.75 14.11 2.81
C VAL A 359 -12.86 13.06 2.74
N GLY A 360 -14.01 13.30 3.37
CA GLY A 360 -15.19 12.44 3.33
C GLY A 360 -16.28 12.98 4.22
N GLY A 361 -17.37 12.25 4.27
CA GLY A 361 -18.53 12.49 5.12
C GLY A 361 -19.57 11.41 4.92
N ASP A 362 -20.67 11.49 5.67
CA ASP A 362 -21.79 10.59 5.51
C ASP A 362 -23.09 11.29 5.90
N ASN A 363 -24.24 10.75 5.48
CA ASN A 363 -25.53 11.33 5.79
C ASN A 363 -25.97 10.98 7.22
N HIS A 364 -26.80 11.88 7.80
CA HIS A 364 -27.64 11.62 8.95
C HIS A 364 -29.09 11.58 8.45
N GLY A 365 -29.51 10.42 7.95
CA GLY A 365 -30.82 10.32 7.31
C GLY A 365 -30.96 11.27 6.11
N SER A 366 -32.15 11.91 5.99
CA SER A 366 -32.47 12.85 4.92
C SER A 366 -32.23 14.32 5.29
N ASP A 367 -31.97 14.63 6.55
CA ASP A 367 -32.08 15.97 7.15
C ASP A 367 -30.75 16.48 7.75
N GLY A 368 -29.64 15.77 7.52
CA GLY A 368 -28.32 16.20 7.96
C GLY A 368 -27.18 15.39 7.37
N TYR A 369 -25.95 15.81 7.67
CA TYR A 369 -24.73 15.11 7.31
C TYR A 369 -23.57 15.51 8.21
N TRP A 370 -22.56 14.63 8.24
CA TRP A 370 -21.26 14.91 8.83
C TRP A 370 -20.22 15.06 7.72
N LEU A 371 -19.31 16.01 7.92
CA LEU A 371 -18.10 16.18 7.09
C LEU A 371 -16.87 15.99 7.97
N VAL A 372 -15.85 15.28 7.45
CA VAL A 372 -14.60 15.09 8.17
C VAL A 372 -13.44 15.72 7.41
N THR A 373 -12.59 16.45 8.14
CA THR A 373 -11.37 17.03 7.60
C THR A 373 -10.20 16.03 7.63
N GLU A 374 -9.18 16.24 6.80
CA GLU A 374 -7.93 15.48 6.80
C GLU A 374 -7.21 15.49 8.16
N GLY A 375 -7.41 16.55 8.96
CA GLY A 375 -6.91 16.71 10.34
C GLY A 375 -7.82 16.12 11.42
N GLY A 376 -8.89 15.41 11.05
CA GLY A 376 -9.77 14.67 11.96
C GLY A 376 -10.92 15.49 12.55
N ARG A 377 -11.09 16.79 12.22
CA ARG A 377 -12.24 17.56 12.69
C ARG A 377 -13.50 17.08 12.00
N VAL A 378 -14.53 16.70 12.79
CA VAL A 378 -15.87 16.42 12.29
C VAL A 378 -16.74 17.67 12.42
N ARG A 379 -17.57 17.92 11.42
CA ARG A 379 -18.56 19.01 11.35
C ARG A 379 -19.92 18.43 11.08
N SER A 380 -20.90 18.79 11.92
CA SER A 380 -22.30 18.37 11.82
C SER A 380 -23.15 19.46 11.20
N PHE A 381 -24.11 19.08 10.36
CA PHE A 381 -25.00 19.99 9.64
C PHE A 381 -26.43 19.44 9.64
N GLY A 382 -27.41 20.33 9.62
CA GLY A 382 -28.83 19.93 9.75
C GLY A 382 -29.12 19.35 11.13
N SER A 383 -29.83 18.23 11.18
CA SER A 383 -30.15 17.50 12.41
C SER A 383 -29.02 16.67 12.97
N ALA A 384 -27.88 16.52 12.21
CA ALA A 384 -26.77 15.66 12.62
C ALA A 384 -26.11 16.13 13.94
N THR A 385 -26.12 15.26 14.95
CA THR A 385 -25.52 15.52 16.26
C THR A 385 -23.98 15.34 16.21
N SER A 386 -23.26 16.14 16.97
CA SER A 386 -21.80 15.99 17.13
C SER A 386 -21.50 15.05 18.29
N PHE A 387 -20.85 13.93 18.02
CA PHE A 387 -20.41 12.95 19.03
C PHE A 387 -18.92 13.11 19.39
N GLY A 388 -18.24 14.12 18.84
CA GLY A 388 -16.82 14.39 19.03
C GLY A 388 -15.98 14.11 17.80
N ASP A 389 -14.68 14.37 17.90
CA ASP A 389 -13.72 14.15 16.80
C ASP A 389 -12.32 13.84 17.31
N PRO A 390 -11.45 13.18 16.51
CA PRO A 390 -10.09 12.88 16.92
C PRO A 390 -9.12 14.05 16.73
N ALA A 391 -9.60 15.24 16.29
CA ALA A 391 -8.75 16.41 16.11
C ALA A 391 -8.19 16.91 17.43
N GLY A 392 -6.94 17.38 17.41
CA GLY A 392 -6.22 17.80 18.63
C GLY A 392 -5.49 16.66 19.35
N GLY A 393 -5.79 15.40 19.04
CA GLY A 393 -5.02 14.23 19.47
C GLY A 393 -3.91 13.84 18.49
N ASN A 394 -3.07 12.88 18.90
CA ASN A 394 -2.08 12.31 17.99
C ASN A 394 -2.72 11.31 17.02
N LEU A 395 -3.10 11.77 15.84
CA LEU A 395 -3.66 10.92 14.78
C LEU A 395 -2.66 9.90 14.20
N GLY A 396 -1.35 10.16 14.32
CA GLY A 396 -0.31 9.34 13.70
C GLY A 396 -0.31 9.34 12.16
N SER A 397 -1.43 9.72 11.53
CA SER A 397 -1.56 9.91 10.08
C SER A 397 -2.89 10.63 9.75
N ARG A 398 -3.01 11.15 8.52
CA ARG A 398 -4.23 11.86 8.07
C ARG A 398 -5.47 10.96 8.11
N VAL A 399 -6.63 11.55 8.37
CA VAL A 399 -7.94 10.93 8.17
C VAL A 399 -8.21 10.77 6.66
N VAL A 400 -8.95 9.72 6.29
CA VAL A 400 -9.32 9.42 4.89
C VAL A 400 -10.82 9.24 4.69
N GLY A 401 -11.61 9.08 5.76
CA GLY A 401 -13.06 8.96 5.63
C GLY A 401 -13.76 8.84 6.98
N LEU A 402 -15.07 8.95 6.90
CA LEU A 402 -16.04 8.77 7.98
C LEU A 402 -17.16 7.87 7.46
N ALA A 403 -17.69 7.01 8.32
CA ALA A 403 -18.88 6.22 8.05
C ALA A 403 -19.83 6.33 9.24
N ALA A 404 -21.10 6.68 9.00
CA ALA A 404 -22.15 6.75 10.00
C ALA A 404 -22.54 5.36 10.51
N THR A 405 -23.03 5.28 11.74
CA THR A 405 -23.75 4.09 12.24
C THR A 405 -25.16 4.03 11.66
N PRO A 406 -25.78 2.84 11.57
CA PRO A 406 -27.14 2.69 11.03
C PRO A 406 -28.20 3.46 11.80
N THR A 407 -27.97 3.70 13.08
CA THR A 407 -28.86 4.44 13.99
C THR A 407 -28.81 5.95 13.75
N GLY A 408 -27.71 6.45 13.16
CA GLY A 408 -27.43 7.88 13.13
C GLY A 408 -26.90 8.45 14.45
N GLU A 409 -26.73 7.61 15.50
CA GLU A 409 -26.28 8.04 16.84
C GLU A 409 -24.76 7.93 17.03
N GLY A 410 -24.02 7.75 15.92
CA GLY A 410 -22.57 7.68 15.94
C GLY A 410 -21.91 7.60 14.57
N TYR A 411 -20.59 7.58 14.59
CA TYR A 411 -19.78 7.40 13.37
C TYR A 411 -18.39 6.86 13.68
N VAL A 412 -17.83 6.26 12.67
CA VAL A 412 -16.44 5.77 12.64
C VAL A 412 -15.60 6.69 11.79
N VAL A 413 -14.42 7.10 12.28
CA VAL A 413 -13.41 7.87 11.53
C VAL A 413 -12.18 7.02 11.35
N VAL A 414 -11.67 6.90 10.12
CA VAL A 414 -10.50 6.07 9.81
C VAL A 414 -9.33 6.91 9.28
N THR A 415 -8.12 6.57 9.71
CA THR A 415 -6.90 7.20 9.21
C THR A 415 -6.25 6.39 8.07
N SER A 416 -5.38 7.02 7.30
CA SER A 416 -4.64 6.38 6.21
C SER A 416 -3.72 5.23 6.66
N LYS A 417 -3.40 5.15 7.94
CA LYS A 417 -2.68 4.03 8.57
C LYS A 417 -3.60 3.02 9.24
N GLY A 418 -4.91 3.11 9.04
CA GLY A 418 -5.89 2.15 9.51
C GLY A 418 -6.27 2.29 10.99
N ARG A 419 -5.90 3.38 11.66
CA ARG A 419 -6.40 3.64 13.01
C ARG A 419 -7.87 4.08 12.94
N ILE A 420 -8.68 3.44 13.75
CA ILE A 420 -10.12 3.64 13.82
C ILE A 420 -10.43 4.41 15.11
N TYR A 421 -11.29 5.43 15.01
CA TYR A 421 -11.85 6.18 16.11
C TYR A 421 -13.38 6.05 16.05
N ARG A 422 -14.01 5.74 17.17
CA ARG A 422 -15.44 5.54 17.29
C ARG A 422 -16.05 6.63 18.17
N PHE A 423 -17.21 7.13 17.76
CA PHE A 423 -17.91 8.20 18.44
C PHE A 423 -19.41 7.87 18.47
N GLY A 424 -20.09 8.23 19.57
CA GLY A 424 -21.48 7.85 19.79
C GLY A 424 -21.60 6.35 20.05
N ASP A 425 -22.51 5.69 19.34
CA ASP A 425 -22.80 4.25 19.46
C ASP A 425 -21.95 3.36 18.51
N ALA A 426 -20.93 3.92 17.90
CA ALA A 426 -20.07 3.20 16.96
C ALA A 426 -19.14 2.15 17.61
#